data_6916a26a78767dec8194163a8315a013
#
_entry.id   6916a26a78767dec8194163a8315a013
#
_cell.length_a   1.000
_cell.length_b   1.000
_cell.length_c   1.000
_cell.angle_alpha   90.00
_cell.angle_beta   90.00
_cell.angle_gamma   90.00
#
_symmetry.space_group_name_H-M   'P 1'
#
loop_
_entity.id
_entity.type
_entity.pdbx_description
1 polymer ?
#
loop_
_entity_poly.entity_id
_entity_poly.type
_entity_poly.pdbx_seq_one_letter_code
_entity_poly.pdbx_strand_id
1 'polypeptide(L)'
;MKEGALMRVAIIGGGAAGLICACTLGEKGIDVTVFEKNDRVGKKLLSTGNGRCNMTNLGAMPEDYFDSAEFVAPAFQKYPPQSNIAFFEERGLYTRSDSEGRVYPLSNQASSVLDCLRLECERLSVRFSCSCDVKTVEKKGGSYVVNGKDAFDKVVFACGGRASVKDFNSYSLLAPFGHKATKTAPSLVRLVTDDKMTKQLKGIRAAVSMTLCSKGKKAATESGELLFSDFSLSGIVSMELSSFVSHLKLSGKNDFSVEVDFVPEMHFEKLLSILSDLAGRSGLKSENLLSGLMPKKIGICLLKKAGISPEIPMNTLLQNQLRDITALCKKCVFKITDVGPYSQAQVTVGGINRNDFFETTLESKKHKGLYCCGEMLDVDGKCGGYNLQWAFSSGRLCGESIIRESRK
;
A
#
# COMPACT_ATOMS: atom_id res chain seq x y z
N MET A 1 4.33 -38.89 33.70
CA MET A 1 4.63 -37.87 32.67
C MET A 1 3.31 -37.53 31.98
N LYS A 2 2.78 -36.32 32.16
CA LYS A 2 1.60 -35.88 31.36
C LYS A 2 2.05 -35.86 29.92
N GLU A 3 1.40 -36.63 29.04
CA GLU A 3 1.50 -36.50 27.60
C GLU A 3 1.42 -35.00 27.29
N GLY A 4 2.45 -34.45 26.62
CA GLY A 4 2.57 -33.03 26.41
C GLY A 4 1.40 -32.51 25.60
N ALA A 5 0.49 -31.76 26.23
CA ALA A 5 -0.58 -31.08 25.51
C ALA A 5 0.04 -30.21 24.41
N LEU A 6 -0.39 -30.42 23.17
CA LEU A 6 0.03 -29.61 22.03
C LEU A 6 -0.22 -28.13 22.32
N MET A 7 0.78 -27.30 22.08
CA MET A 7 0.65 -25.82 22.19
C MET A 7 -0.50 -25.35 21.30
N ARG A 8 -1.42 -24.58 21.86
CA ARG A 8 -2.56 -23.99 21.16
C ARG A 8 -2.32 -22.53 20.87
N VAL A 9 -2.46 -22.13 19.60
CA VAL A 9 -2.25 -20.73 19.15
C VAL A 9 -3.53 -20.20 18.52
N ALA A 10 -3.99 -19.04 19.01
CA ALA A 10 -5.04 -18.25 18.37
C ALA A 10 -4.42 -17.22 17.43
N ILE A 11 -4.91 -17.15 16.20
CA ILE A 11 -4.59 -16.07 15.25
C ILE A 11 -5.86 -15.25 15.02
N ILE A 12 -5.83 -13.97 15.33
CA ILE A 12 -6.96 -13.06 15.17
C ILE A 12 -6.77 -12.30 13.86
N GLY A 13 -7.53 -12.70 12.83
CA GLY A 13 -7.47 -12.17 11.48
C GLY A 13 -6.92 -13.17 10.46
N GLY A 14 -7.77 -13.58 9.51
CA GLY A 14 -7.45 -14.49 8.40
C GLY A 14 -6.97 -13.75 7.14
N GLY A 15 -6.19 -12.68 7.28
CA GLY A 15 -5.54 -11.96 6.18
C GLY A 15 -4.19 -12.57 5.77
N ALA A 16 -3.44 -11.89 4.90
CA ALA A 16 -2.16 -12.35 4.37
C ALA A 16 -1.17 -12.74 5.48
N ALA A 17 -0.97 -11.87 6.48
CA ALA A 17 -0.06 -12.12 7.60
C ALA A 17 -0.53 -13.28 8.49
N GLY A 18 -1.84 -13.33 8.81
CA GLY A 18 -2.40 -14.39 9.65
C GLY A 18 -2.34 -15.76 8.98
N LEU A 19 -2.65 -15.86 7.69
CA LEU A 19 -2.62 -17.12 6.95
C LEU A 19 -1.20 -17.67 6.82
N ILE A 20 -0.21 -16.85 6.46
CA ILE A 20 1.17 -17.33 6.35
C ILE A 20 1.77 -17.68 7.72
N CYS A 21 1.36 -16.98 8.79
CA CYS A 21 1.71 -17.33 10.18
C CYS A 21 1.11 -18.71 10.54
N ALA A 22 -0.16 -18.95 10.17
CA ALA A 22 -0.83 -20.21 10.40
C ALA A 22 -0.14 -21.38 9.66
N CYS A 23 0.25 -21.19 8.38
CA CYS A 23 1.03 -22.17 7.63
C CYS A 23 2.35 -22.48 8.35
N THR A 24 3.09 -21.43 8.76
CA THR A 24 4.39 -21.57 9.43
C THR A 24 4.28 -22.37 10.74
N LEU A 25 3.25 -22.14 11.53
CA LEU A 25 2.99 -22.87 12.77
C LEU A 25 2.53 -24.32 12.52
N GLY A 26 1.60 -24.51 11.58
CA GLY A 26 1.05 -25.81 11.23
C GLY A 26 2.10 -26.77 10.69
N GLU A 27 3.11 -26.31 9.94
CA GLU A 27 4.25 -27.12 9.49
C GLU A 27 5.04 -27.78 10.64
N LYS A 28 4.91 -27.27 11.84
CA LYS A 28 5.55 -27.83 13.05
C LYS A 28 4.55 -28.54 13.98
N GLY A 29 3.34 -28.83 13.48
CA GLY A 29 2.33 -29.56 14.22
C GLY A 29 1.70 -28.80 15.39
N ILE A 30 1.82 -27.46 15.40
CA ILE A 30 1.18 -26.64 16.42
C ILE A 30 -0.31 -26.55 16.15
N ASP A 31 -1.13 -26.65 17.19
CA ASP A 31 -2.59 -26.56 17.10
C ASP A 31 -3.01 -25.10 16.89
N VAL A 32 -3.41 -24.75 15.66
CA VAL A 32 -3.72 -23.36 15.27
C VAL A 32 -5.21 -23.20 14.99
N THR A 33 -5.79 -22.13 15.55
CA THR A 33 -7.13 -21.64 15.19
C THR A 33 -7.04 -20.20 14.68
N VAL A 34 -7.51 -19.97 13.46
CA VAL A 34 -7.63 -18.66 12.85
C VAL A 34 -9.05 -18.15 13.01
N PHE A 35 -9.23 -17.03 13.67
CA PHE A 35 -10.51 -16.33 13.82
C PHE A 35 -10.64 -15.24 12.76
N GLU A 36 -11.72 -15.29 11.97
CA GLU A 36 -11.99 -14.32 10.92
C GLU A 36 -13.43 -13.79 11.05
N LYS A 37 -13.59 -12.45 11.07
CA LYS A 37 -14.90 -11.81 11.20
C LYS A 37 -15.79 -11.99 9.97
N ASN A 38 -15.19 -12.14 8.80
CA ASN A 38 -15.92 -12.36 7.56
C ASN A 38 -16.31 -13.85 7.43
N ASP A 39 -17.20 -14.12 6.47
CA ASP A 39 -17.64 -15.46 6.09
C ASP A 39 -16.51 -16.36 5.52
N ARG A 40 -15.40 -15.74 5.09
CA ARG A 40 -14.22 -16.42 4.55
C ARG A 40 -12.95 -15.61 4.81
N VAL A 41 -11.82 -16.30 4.87
CA VAL A 41 -10.48 -15.69 5.00
C VAL A 41 -10.05 -14.95 3.73
N GLY A 42 -9.09 -14.06 3.83
CA GLY A 42 -8.36 -13.46 2.71
C GLY A 42 -9.12 -12.44 1.88
N LYS A 43 -10.27 -11.90 2.31
CA LYS A 43 -11.07 -10.95 1.50
C LYS A 43 -10.28 -9.76 1.00
N LYS A 44 -9.45 -9.12 1.85
CA LYS A 44 -8.64 -7.98 1.44
C LYS A 44 -7.57 -8.37 0.42
N LEU A 45 -7.00 -9.58 0.53
CA LEU A 45 -5.99 -10.09 -0.40
C LEU A 45 -6.51 -10.15 -1.85
N LEU A 46 -7.78 -10.54 -2.03
CA LEU A 46 -8.41 -10.65 -3.35
C LEU A 46 -8.51 -9.32 -4.11
N SER A 47 -8.53 -8.20 -3.41
CA SER A 47 -8.60 -6.86 -4.02
C SER A 47 -7.23 -6.24 -4.32
N THR A 48 -6.14 -6.86 -3.86
CA THR A 48 -4.79 -6.31 -4.04
C THR A 48 -4.33 -6.38 -5.49
N GLY A 49 -3.53 -5.40 -5.92
CA GLY A 49 -2.99 -5.33 -7.28
C GLY A 49 -4.08 -5.35 -8.38
N ASN A 50 -5.24 -4.73 -8.13
CA ASN A 50 -6.42 -4.77 -9.02
C ASN A 50 -6.88 -6.22 -9.31
N GLY A 51 -6.91 -7.07 -8.28
CA GLY A 51 -7.31 -8.47 -8.39
C GLY A 51 -6.21 -9.43 -8.87
N ARG A 52 -4.98 -8.92 -9.09
CA ARG A 52 -3.83 -9.74 -9.54
C ARG A 52 -2.91 -10.18 -8.41
N CYS A 53 -2.97 -9.54 -7.26
CA CYS A 53 -2.08 -9.70 -6.10
C CYS A 53 -0.60 -9.41 -6.43
N ASN A 54 -0.18 -8.17 -6.24
CA ASN A 54 1.25 -7.84 -6.25
C ASN A 54 1.87 -8.33 -4.94
N MET A 55 2.46 -9.52 -4.97
CA MET A 55 2.88 -10.28 -3.78
C MET A 55 4.10 -9.68 -3.07
N THR A 56 5.04 -9.14 -3.84
CA THR A 56 6.28 -8.53 -3.37
C THR A 56 6.90 -7.69 -4.47
N ASN A 57 8.02 -7.04 -4.17
CA ASN A 57 8.90 -6.42 -5.14
C ASN A 57 10.31 -6.98 -4.96
N LEU A 58 10.96 -7.36 -6.06
CA LEU A 58 12.32 -7.93 -6.03
C LEU A 58 13.36 -6.96 -5.45
N GLY A 59 13.13 -5.66 -5.58
CA GLY A 59 13.95 -4.60 -5.04
C GLY A 59 13.54 -4.12 -3.66
N ALA A 60 12.57 -4.75 -3.00
CA ALA A 60 12.10 -4.30 -1.70
C ALA A 60 13.18 -4.42 -0.61
N MET A 61 13.39 -3.34 0.10
CA MET A 61 14.34 -3.20 1.20
C MET A 61 13.67 -2.57 2.42
N PRO A 62 14.25 -2.71 3.63
CA PRO A 62 13.70 -2.09 4.84
C PRO A 62 13.51 -0.57 4.72
N GLU A 63 14.36 0.13 3.98
CA GLU A 63 14.33 1.58 3.75
C GLU A 63 13.09 2.05 2.97
N ASP A 64 12.35 1.14 2.35
CA ASP A 64 11.10 1.43 1.64
C ASP A 64 9.87 1.54 2.58
N TYR A 65 10.07 1.40 3.90
CA TYR A 65 9.02 1.43 4.93
C TYR A 65 9.12 2.68 5.82
N PHE A 66 9.07 3.84 5.24
CA PHE A 66 9.09 5.15 5.93
C PHE A 66 9.96 5.10 7.23
N ASP A 67 9.42 5.54 8.37
CA ASP A 67 10.14 5.58 9.65
C ASP A 67 10.28 4.20 10.33
N SER A 68 10.05 3.09 9.60
CA SER A 68 10.00 1.73 10.18
C SER A 68 11.17 0.83 9.79
N ALA A 69 12.16 1.34 9.06
CA ALA A 69 13.24 0.53 8.47
C ALA A 69 13.94 -0.39 9.50
N GLU A 70 14.35 0.16 10.64
CA GLU A 70 15.04 -0.62 11.69
C GLU A 70 14.15 -1.72 12.26
N PHE A 71 12.86 -1.45 12.44
CA PHE A 71 11.90 -2.44 12.96
C PHE A 71 11.60 -3.56 11.95
N VAL A 72 11.59 -3.23 10.67
CA VAL A 72 11.33 -4.17 9.56
C VAL A 72 12.54 -5.04 9.24
N ALA A 73 13.76 -4.52 9.43
CA ALA A 73 15.02 -5.15 9.02
C ALA A 73 15.19 -6.61 9.49
N PRO A 74 14.91 -7.01 10.74
CA PRO A 74 15.08 -8.41 11.17
C PRO A 74 14.17 -9.39 10.40
N ALA A 75 12.93 -8.98 10.10
CA ALA A 75 12.00 -9.79 9.32
C ALA A 75 12.48 -9.94 7.87
N PHE A 76 13.02 -8.87 7.27
CA PHE A 76 13.57 -8.88 5.91
C PHE A 76 14.86 -9.68 5.80
N GLN A 77 15.75 -9.54 6.78
CA GLN A 77 17.00 -10.35 6.82
C GLN A 77 16.69 -11.84 6.77
N LYS A 78 15.61 -12.26 7.42
CA LYS A 78 15.23 -13.66 7.50
C LYS A 78 14.34 -14.11 6.35
N TYR A 79 13.41 -13.28 5.94
CA TYR A 79 12.42 -13.54 4.91
C TYR A 79 12.41 -12.42 3.85
N PRO A 80 13.50 -12.26 3.08
CA PRO A 80 13.55 -11.31 1.96
C PRO A 80 12.54 -11.71 0.86
N PRO A 81 12.33 -10.87 -0.17
CA PRO A 81 11.42 -11.16 -1.27
C PRO A 81 11.59 -12.56 -1.87
N GLN A 82 12.82 -12.98 -2.13
CA GLN A 82 13.14 -14.30 -2.69
C GLN A 82 12.71 -15.46 -1.79
N SER A 83 12.84 -15.30 -0.47
CA SER A 83 12.38 -16.32 0.50
C SER A 83 10.86 -16.44 0.53
N ASN A 84 10.12 -15.33 0.34
CA ASN A 84 8.68 -15.39 0.25
C ASN A 84 8.22 -15.98 -1.09
N ILE A 85 8.88 -15.66 -2.20
CA ILE A 85 8.63 -16.28 -3.51
C ILE A 85 8.83 -17.81 -3.40
N ALA A 86 9.97 -18.26 -2.87
CA ALA A 86 10.27 -19.68 -2.68
C ALA A 86 9.21 -20.39 -1.83
N PHE A 87 8.72 -19.75 -0.75
CA PHE A 87 7.63 -20.29 0.07
C PHE A 87 6.39 -20.62 -0.76
N PHE A 88 6.01 -19.77 -1.70
CA PHE A 88 4.85 -19.98 -2.56
C PHE A 88 5.13 -21.01 -3.67
N GLU A 89 6.33 -20.99 -4.26
CA GLU A 89 6.74 -21.92 -5.31
C GLU A 89 6.80 -23.38 -4.80
N GLU A 90 7.32 -23.61 -3.60
CA GLU A 90 7.30 -24.90 -2.92
C GLU A 90 5.88 -25.48 -2.73
N ARG A 91 4.85 -24.61 -2.80
CA ARG A 91 3.43 -24.97 -2.71
C ARG A 91 2.70 -24.90 -4.05
N GLY A 92 3.46 -24.87 -5.14
CA GLY A 92 2.94 -24.93 -6.52
C GLY A 92 2.42 -23.60 -7.06
N LEU A 93 2.65 -22.46 -6.36
CA LEU A 93 2.31 -21.16 -6.88
C LEU A 93 3.53 -20.48 -7.49
N TYR A 94 3.70 -20.58 -8.80
CA TYR A 94 4.78 -19.92 -9.54
C TYR A 94 4.47 -18.45 -9.81
N THR A 95 5.53 -17.67 -9.94
CA THR A 95 5.44 -16.21 -10.07
C THR A 95 6.12 -15.67 -11.32
N ARG A 96 5.87 -14.43 -11.64
CA ARG A 96 6.60 -13.61 -12.61
C ARG A 96 6.80 -12.21 -12.08
N SER A 97 7.89 -11.56 -12.49
CA SER A 97 8.13 -10.13 -12.23
C SER A 97 7.91 -9.30 -13.49
N ASP A 98 7.57 -8.04 -13.31
CA ASP A 98 7.60 -7.04 -14.37
C ASP A 98 8.90 -6.22 -14.36
N SER A 99 9.02 -5.25 -15.28
CA SER A 99 10.22 -4.41 -15.43
C SER A 99 10.50 -3.51 -14.22
N GLU A 100 9.51 -3.30 -13.33
CA GLU A 100 9.65 -2.52 -12.10
C GLU A 100 9.90 -3.42 -10.87
N GLY A 101 10.14 -4.71 -11.08
CA GLY A 101 10.39 -5.68 -10.02
C GLY A 101 9.15 -6.14 -9.25
N ARG A 102 7.95 -5.73 -9.64
CA ARG A 102 6.69 -6.17 -9.00
C ARG A 102 6.42 -7.62 -9.35
N VAL A 103 6.11 -8.43 -8.34
CA VAL A 103 5.93 -9.89 -8.47
C VAL A 103 4.46 -10.26 -8.37
N TYR A 104 3.98 -11.01 -9.35
CA TYR A 104 2.61 -11.49 -9.46
C TYR A 104 2.57 -13.02 -9.64
N PRO A 105 1.49 -13.71 -9.24
CA PRO A 105 1.32 -15.11 -9.61
C PRO A 105 1.23 -15.25 -11.15
N LEU A 106 1.73 -16.36 -11.71
CA LEU A 106 1.64 -16.62 -13.15
C LEU A 106 0.19 -16.57 -13.67
N SER A 107 -0.77 -17.02 -12.86
CA SER A 107 -2.19 -16.94 -13.16
C SER A 107 -2.71 -15.50 -13.32
N ASN A 108 -1.97 -14.52 -12.80
CA ASN A 108 -2.37 -13.11 -12.73
C ASN A 108 -3.67 -12.88 -11.93
N GLN A 109 -3.98 -13.77 -10.96
CA GLN A 109 -5.18 -13.73 -10.13
C GLN A 109 -4.83 -13.81 -8.65
N ALA A 110 -5.40 -12.89 -7.86
CA ALA A 110 -5.21 -12.85 -6.41
C ALA A 110 -5.82 -14.09 -5.71
N SER A 111 -6.83 -14.71 -6.32
CA SER A 111 -7.41 -15.96 -5.82
C SER A 111 -6.41 -17.10 -5.74
N SER A 112 -5.48 -17.21 -6.71
CA SER A 112 -4.46 -18.24 -6.68
C SER A 112 -3.53 -18.13 -5.46
N VAL A 113 -3.18 -16.92 -5.05
CA VAL A 113 -2.36 -16.69 -3.84
C VAL A 113 -3.15 -17.05 -2.59
N LEU A 114 -4.43 -16.66 -2.53
CA LEU A 114 -5.30 -17.00 -1.41
C LEU A 114 -5.52 -18.53 -1.33
N ASP A 115 -5.78 -19.18 -2.45
CA ASP A 115 -6.01 -20.63 -2.49
C ASP A 115 -4.75 -21.40 -2.07
N CYS A 116 -3.56 -20.96 -2.51
CA CYS A 116 -2.30 -21.54 -2.06
C CYS A 116 -2.17 -21.53 -0.53
N LEU A 117 -2.42 -20.38 0.12
CA LEU A 117 -2.35 -20.28 1.59
C LEU A 117 -3.46 -21.05 2.28
N ARG A 118 -4.70 -20.99 1.76
CA ARG A 118 -5.87 -21.69 2.36
C ARG A 118 -5.72 -23.20 2.29
N LEU A 119 -5.38 -23.73 1.11
CA LEU A 119 -5.19 -25.17 0.92
C LEU A 119 -4.02 -25.70 1.74
N GLU A 120 -2.95 -24.93 1.88
CA GLU A 120 -1.84 -25.30 2.76
C GLU A 120 -2.28 -25.33 4.24
N CYS A 121 -3.03 -24.34 4.70
CA CYS A 121 -3.63 -24.36 6.03
C CYS A 121 -4.53 -25.60 6.26
N GLU A 122 -5.35 -25.94 5.26
CA GLU A 122 -6.21 -27.13 5.32
C GLU A 122 -5.39 -28.44 5.41
N ARG A 123 -4.35 -28.57 4.57
CA ARG A 123 -3.42 -29.70 4.59
C ARG A 123 -2.73 -29.86 5.96
N LEU A 124 -2.45 -28.74 6.62
CA LEU A 124 -1.81 -28.68 7.94
C LEU A 124 -2.81 -28.76 9.10
N SER A 125 -4.08 -29.04 8.83
CA SER A 125 -5.16 -29.15 9.83
C SER A 125 -5.37 -27.89 10.67
N VAL A 126 -5.06 -26.69 10.12
CA VAL A 126 -5.38 -25.41 10.72
C VAL A 126 -6.89 -25.22 10.76
N ARG A 127 -7.43 -24.87 11.93
CA ARG A 127 -8.87 -24.61 12.06
C ARG A 127 -9.20 -23.17 11.69
N PHE A 128 -10.26 -23.01 10.88
CA PHE A 128 -10.83 -21.68 10.56
C PHE A 128 -12.15 -21.47 11.31
N SER A 129 -12.23 -20.42 12.10
CA SER A 129 -13.45 -19.92 12.73
C SER A 129 -13.88 -18.64 12.00
N CYS A 130 -14.54 -18.80 10.84
CA CYS A 130 -15.10 -17.70 10.05
C CYS A 130 -16.43 -17.20 10.64
N SER A 131 -16.89 -16.00 10.18
CA SER A 131 -18.05 -15.30 10.75
C SER A 131 -17.94 -15.10 12.26
N CYS A 132 -16.70 -15.07 12.78
CA CYS A 132 -16.39 -14.92 14.19
C CYS A 132 -15.69 -13.59 14.44
N ASP A 133 -16.48 -12.58 14.81
CA ASP A 133 -15.94 -11.30 15.22
C ASP A 133 -15.42 -11.39 16.66
N VAL A 134 -14.09 -11.34 16.80
CA VAL A 134 -13.45 -11.36 18.13
C VAL A 134 -13.67 -10.00 18.76
N LYS A 135 -14.39 -9.98 19.89
CA LYS A 135 -14.70 -8.78 20.67
C LYS A 135 -13.77 -8.62 21.86
N THR A 136 -13.33 -9.73 22.44
CA THR A 136 -12.47 -9.74 23.64
C THR A 136 -11.38 -10.77 23.53
N VAL A 137 -10.20 -10.41 23.99
CA VAL A 137 -9.11 -11.33 24.33
C VAL A 137 -8.67 -10.98 25.75
N GLU A 138 -8.64 -11.95 26.64
CA GLU A 138 -8.29 -11.77 28.03
C GLU A 138 -7.18 -12.75 28.43
N LYS A 139 -6.29 -12.35 29.32
CA LYS A 139 -5.28 -13.26 29.89
C LYS A 139 -5.80 -13.82 31.22
N LYS A 140 -6.00 -15.14 31.32
CA LYS A 140 -6.50 -15.83 32.52
C LYS A 140 -5.65 -17.07 32.77
N GLY A 141 -5.12 -17.20 33.98
CA GLY A 141 -4.36 -18.40 34.40
C GLY A 141 -3.16 -18.74 33.49
N GLY A 142 -2.54 -17.72 32.88
CA GLY A 142 -1.41 -17.90 31.96
C GLY A 142 -1.80 -18.10 30.48
N SER A 143 -3.06 -18.38 30.17
CA SER A 143 -3.61 -18.57 28.83
C SER A 143 -4.35 -17.33 28.33
N TYR A 144 -4.52 -17.23 27.02
CA TYR A 144 -5.33 -16.21 26.34
C TYR A 144 -6.72 -16.77 26.02
N VAL A 145 -7.76 -16.13 26.52
CA VAL A 145 -9.16 -16.55 26.32
C VAL A 145 -9.79 -15.64 25.26
N VAL A 146 -10.23 -16.22 24.17
CA VAL A 146 -10.88 -15.52 23.05
C VAL A 146 -12.39 -15.56 23.22
N ASN A 147 -13.04 -14.39 23.18
CA ASN A 147 -14.50 -14.23 23.36
C ASN A 147 -15.08 -14.98 24.59
N GLY A 148 -14.29 -15.13 25.65
CA GLY A 148 -14.71 -15.80 26.87
C GLY A 148 -14.92 -17.32 26.77
N LYS A 149 -14.56 -17.96 25.65
CA LYS A 149 -14.85 -19.37 25.37
C LYS A 149 -13.60 -20.25 25.30
N ASP A 150 -12.72 -19.97 24.34
CA ASP A 150 -11.59 -20.84 24.03
C ASP A 150 -10.29 -20.29 24.59
N ALA A 151 -9.50 -21.14 25.27
CA ALA A 151 -8.23 -20.80 25.84
C ALA A 151 -7.07 -21.27 24.95
N PHE A 152 -6.06 -20.44 24.80
CA PHE A 152 -4.86 -20.63 23.97
C PHE A 152 -3.60 -20.27 24.75
N ASP A 153 -2.49 -20.93 24.47
CA ASP A 153 -1.20 -20.64 25.11
C ASP A 153 -0.59 -19.35 24.57
N LYS A 154 -0.85 -19.07 23.28
CA LYS A 154 -0.35 -17.88 22.58
C LYS A 154 -1.46 -17.26 21.74
N VAL A 155 -1.34 -15.93 21.52
CA VAL A 155 -2.24 -15.17 20.63
C VAL A 155 -1.45 -14.30 19.66
N VAL A 156 -1.87 -14.31 18.40
CA VAL A 156 -1.30 -13.47 17.33
C VAL A 156 -2.39 -12.54 16.82
N PHE A 157 -2.15 -11.23 16.88
CA PHE A 157 -3.03 -10.23 16.26
C PHE A 157 -2.55 -9.91 14.84
N ALA A 158 -3.38 -10.25 13.85
CA ALA A 158 -3.11 -10.09 12.42
C ALA A 158 -4.32 -9.48 11.68
N CYS A 159 -5.07 -8.58 12.34
CA CYS A 159 -6.33 -8.03 11.84
C CYS A 159 -6.15 -7.01 10.69
N GLY A 160 -4.92 -6.63 10.37
CA GLY A 160 -4.63 -5.59 9.38
C GLY A 160 -4.96 -4.18 9.85
N GLY A 161 -4.98 -3.21 8.92
CA GLY A 161 -5.29 -1.81 9.17
C GLY A 161 -6.72 -1.41 8.83
N ARG A 162 -7.01 -0.10 8.90
CA ARG A 162 -8.33 0.50 8.63
C ARG A 162 -8.68 0.57 7.15
N ALA A 163 -7.69 0.54 6.26
CA ALA A 163 -7.90 0.69 4.83
C ALA A 163 -8.86 -0.37 4.27
N SER A 164 -9.87 0.08 3.52
CA SER A 164 -10.92 -0.77 2.90
C SER A 164 -11.77 -1.58 3.89
N VAL A 165 -11.77 -1.23 5.17
CA VAL A 165 -12.54 -1.93 6.21
C VAL A 165 -13.63 -1.02 6.76
N LYS A 166 -14.89 -1.49 6.73
CA LYS A 166 -16.00 -0.85 7.43
C LYS A 166 -15.93 -1.18 8.93
N ASP A 167 -16.35 -0.26 9.77
CA ASP A 167 -16.49 -0.45 11.21
C ASP A 167 -15.24 -1.08 11.87
N PHE A 168 -14.07 -0.55 11.52
CA PHE A 168 -12.81 -1.04 12.02
C PHE A 168 -12.63 -0.72 13.51
N ASN A 169 -12.51 -1.74 14.34
CA ASN A 169 -12.30 -1.62 15.79
C ASN A 169 -11.17 -2.53 16.31
N SER A 170 -10.41 -3.17 15.45
CA SER A 170 -9.47 -4.23 15.87
C SER A 170 -8.33 -3.73 16.76
N TYR A 171 -7.97 -2.44 16.71
CA TYR A 171 -6.93 -1.89 17.60
C TYR A 171 -7.36 -1.92 19.08
N SER A 172 -8.67 -1.82 19.35
CA SER A 172 -9.17 -1.86 20.73
C SER A 172 -8.94 -3.21 21.42
N LEU A 173 -8.77 -4.30 20.67
CA LEU A 173 -8.47 -5.63 21.21
C LEU A 173 -7.14 -5.68 21.99
N LEU A 174 -6.21 -4.79 21.67
CA LEU A 174 -4.89 -4.69 22.30
C LEU A 174 -4.85 -3.69 23.46
N ALA A 175 -5.91 -2.88 23.62
CA ALA A 175 -5.98 -1.89 24.71
C ALA A 175 -5.93 -2.50 26.12
N PRO A 176 -6.59 -3.66 26.42
CA PRO A 176 -6.48 -4.33 27.72
C PRO A 176 -5.06 -4.78 28.07
N PHE A 177 -4.20 -4.92 27.06
CA PHE A 177 -2.79 -5.26 27.21
C PHE A 177 -1.87 -4.03 27.23
N GLY A 178 -2.43 -2.83 27.37
CA GLY A 178 -1.67 -1.57 27.44
C GLY A 178 -1.03 -1.13 26.12
N HIS A 179 -1.41 -1.74 24.99
CA HIS A 179 -0.97 -1.28 23.68
C HIS A 179 -1.92 -0.23 23.13
N LYS A 180 -1.36 0.79 22.48
CA LYS A 180 -2.11 1.89 21.89
C LYS A 180 -1.81 1.98 20.38
N ALA A 181 -2.81 2.35 19.63
CA ALA A 181 -2.60 2.73 18.25
C ALA A 181 -2.04 4.17 18.17
N THR A 182 -1.16 4.40 17.23
CA THR A 182 -0.72 5.73 16.79
C THR A 182 -1.87 6.43 16.03
N LYS A 183 -1.70 7.70 15.72
CA LYS A 183 -2.65 8.38 14.81
C LYS A 183 -2.59 7.72 13.45
N THR A 184 -3.75 7.53 12.83
CA THR A 184 -3.85 6.84 11.54
C THR A 184 -4.34 7.78 10.44
N ALA A 185 -3.91 7.51 9.20
CA ALA A 185 -4.37 8.18 8.00
C ALA A 185 -4.51 7.17 6.82
N PRO A 186 -5.40 7.42 5.84
CA PRO A 186 -5.47 6.60 4.64
C PRO A 186 -4.23 6.84 3.77
N SER A 187 -3.70 5.79 3.15
CA SER A 187 -2.51 5.81 2.31
C SER A 187 -2.72 4.97 1.04
N LEU A 188 -1.86 5.21 0.04
CA LEU A 188 -1.98 4.63 -1.30
C LEU A 188 -3.39 4.82 -1.85
N VAL A 189 -3.79 6.07 -1.90
CA VAL A 189 -5.12 6.52 -2.30
C VAL A 189 -5.01 7.74 -3.21
N ARG A 190 -6.09 8.12 -3.88
CA ARG A 190 -6.09 9.33 -4.71
C ARG A 190 -5.80 10.60 -3.91
N LEU A 191 -5.18 11.59 -4.57
CA LEU A 191 -5.04 12.96 -4.06
C LEU A 191 -6.28 13.78 -4.44
N VAL A 192 -6.88 14.49 -3.50
CA VAL A 192 -8.07 15.32 -3.71
C VAL A 192 -7.66 16.75 -4.02
N THR A 193 -8.30 17.36 -5.02
CA THR A 193 -8.07 18.74 -5.46
C THR A 193 -9.40 19.41 -5.83
N ASP A 194 -9.45 20.72 -5.79
CA ASP A 194 -10.59 21.53 -6.25
C ASP A 194 -10.41 22.04 -7.71
N ASP A 195 -9.30 21.71 -8.37
CA ASP A 195 -9.02 22.17 -9.74
C ASP A 195 -10.00 21.53 -10.74
N LYS A 196 -10.76 22.40 -11.43
CA LYS A 196 -11.76 21.98 -12.42
C LYS A 196 -11.18 21.26 -13.63
N MET A 197 -9.88 21.41 -13.90
CA MET A 197 -9.19 20.73 -14.98
C MET A 197 -9.25 19.20 -14.80
N THR A 198 -9.17 18.70 -13.57
CA THR A 198 -9.24 17.25 -13.30
C THR A 198 -10.57 16.66 -13.71
N LYS A 199 -11.69 17.37 -13.49
CA LYS A 199 -13.02 16.96 -13.94
C LYS A 199 -13.13 16.91 -15.45
N GLN A 200 -12.55 17.90 -16.18
CA GLN A 200 -12.55 17.92 -17.64
C GLN A 200 -11.74 16.76 -18.23
N LEU A 201 -10.68 16.33 -17.54
CA LEU A 201 -9.79 15.23 -17.93
C LEU A 201 -10.17 13.87 -17.39
N LYS A 202 -11.32 13.72 -16.73
CA LYS A 202 -11.77 12.45 -16.12
C LYS A 202 -11.56 11.27 -17.06
N GLY A 203 -10.87 10.24 -16.57
CA GLY A 203 -10.56 9.01 -17.32
C GLY A 203 -9.32 9.10 -18.20
N ILE A 204 -8.73 10.28 -18.39
CA ILE A 204 -7.50 10.44 -19.17
C ILE A 204 -6.29 10.00 -18.33
N ARG A 205 -5.38 9.29 -18.99
CA ARG A 205 -4.11 8.81 -18.43
C ARG A 205 -2.95 9.50 -19.12
N ALA A 206 -1.86 9.73 -18.37
CA ALA A 206 -0.61 10.26 -18.90
C ALA A 206 0.57 9.74 -18.10
N ALA A 207 1.68 9.44 -18.76
CA ALA A 207 2.97 9.26 -18.11
C ALA A 207 3.50 10.64 -17.70
N VAL A 208 3.88 10.79 -16.43
CA VAL A 208 4.27 12.09 -15.87
C VAL A 208 5.36 11.92 -14.81
N SER A 209 6.03 13.03 -14.49
CA SER A 209 6.72 13.18 -13.22
C SER A 209 5.92 14.15 -12.33
N MET A 210 5.69 13.79 -11.07
CA MET A 210 4.94 14.59 -10.11
C MET A 210 5.81 14.91 -8.91
N THR A 211 5.89 16.18 -8.55
CA THR A 211 6.59 16.64 -7.35
C THR A 211 5.59 17.15 -6.33
N LEU A 212 5.57 16.51 -5.16
CA LEU A 212 4.82 16.99 -3.99
C LEU A 212 5.59 18.13 -3.33
N CYS A 213 4.91 19.22 -3.09
CA CYS A 213 5.39 20.37 -2.32
C CYS A 213 4.57 20.55 -1.04
N SER A 214 5.24 20.88 0.07
CA SER A 214 4.62 21.32 1.31
C SER A 214 5.13 22.73 1.66
N LYS A 215 4.22 23.69 1.79
CA LYS A 215 4.57 25.12 1.96
C LYS A 215 5.59 25.60 0.94
N GLY A 216 5.41 25.24 -0.32
CA GLY A 216 6.29 25.62 -1.43
C GLY A 216 7.65 24.91 -1.47
N LYS A 217 7.97 24.03 -0.53
CA LYS A 217 9.20 23.24 -0.52
C LYS A 217 8.95 21.82 -1.02
N LYS A 218 9.82 21.35 -1.90
CA LYS A 218 9.79 19.97 -2.40
C LYS A 218 9.87 18.96 -1.24
N ALA A 219 8.93 18.02 -1.21
CA ALA A 219 8.87 16.94 -0.22
C ALA A 219 9.21 15.57 -0.83
N ALA A 220 8.68 15.27 -2.02
CA ALA A 220 8.91 14.00 -2.72
C ALA A 220 8.72 14.21 -4.23
N THR A 221 9.29 13.33 -5.04
CA THR A 221 9.04 13.27 -6.49
C THR A 221 8.90 11.82 -6.89
N GLU A 222 7.84 11.53 -7.65
CA GLU A 222 7.54 10.22 -8.21
C GLU A 222 7.25 10.35 -9.70
N SER A 223 7.53 9.28 -10.45
CA SER A 223 7.24 9.21 -11.88
C SER A 223 6.40 7.99 -12.18
N GLY A 224 5.46 8.11 -13.12
CA GLY A 224 4.58 7.01 -13.48
C GLY A 224 3.28 7.47 -14.13
N GLU A 225 2.30 6.57 -14.17
CA GLU A 225 1.00 6.86 -14.76
C GLU A 225 0.13 7.69 -13.81
N LEU A 226 -0.28 8.87 -14.25
CA LEU A 226 -1.32 9.70 -13.67
C LEU A 226 -2.67 9.37 -14.33
N LEU A 227 -3.71 9.18 -13.52
CA LEU A 227 -5.11 9.07 -13.95
C LEU A 227 -5.91 10.22 -13.38
N PHE A 228 -6.51 11.03 -14.25
CA PHE A 228 -7.44 12.09 -13.83
C PHE A 228 -8.81 11.52 -13.44
N SER A 229 -9.35 11.98 -12.34
CA SER A 229 -10.68 11.62 -11.85
C SER A 229 -11.44 12.87 -11.41
N ASP A 230 -12.74 12.74 -11.06
CA ASP A 230 -13.53 13.87 -10.58
C ASP A 230 -12.86 14.49 -9.34
N PHE A 231 -12.42 15.73 -9.47
CA PHE A 231 -11.74 16.51 -8.42
C PHE A 231 -10.63 15.73 -7.70
N SER A 232 -9.89 14.92 -8.45
CA SER A 232 -8.79 14.14 -7.88
C SER A 232 -7.79 13.68 -8.92
N LEU A 233 -6.58 13.42 -8.44
CA LEU A 233 -5.49 12.79 -9.15
C LEU A 233 -5.30 11.37 -8.60
N SER A 234 -5.26 10.39 -9.47
CA SER A 234 -5.13 8.96 -9.17
C SER A 234 -4.02 8.35 -10.03
N GLY A 235 -3.89 7.02 -10.04
CA GLY A 235 -2.77 6.33 -10.66
C GLY A 235 -1.62 6.12 -9.68
N ILE A 236 -0.64 5.31 -10.07
CA ILE A 236 0.44 4.86 -9.17
C ILE A 236 1.20 6.06 -8.59
N VAL A 237 1.56 7.04 -9.43
CA VAL A 237 2.31 8.23 -9.00
C VAL A 237 1.57 9.05 -7.93
N SER A 238 0.25 9.20 -8.07
CA SER A 238 -0.56 9.91 -7.08
C SER A 238 -0.74 9.13 -5.80
N MET A 239 -0.87 7.80 -5.89
CA MET A 239 -0.98 6.93 -4.72
C MET A 239 0.30 6.95 -3.88
N GLU A 240 1.48 6.89 -4.50
CA GLU A 240 2.75 7.05 -3.80
C GLU A 240 2.83 8.39 -3.08
N LEU A 241 2.57 9.49 -3.78
CA LEU A 241 2.61 10.82 -3.16
C LEU A 241 1.57 11.00 -2.05
N SER A 242 0.44 10.28 -2.09
CA SER A 242 -0.56 10.32 -1.02
C SER A 242 -0.03 9.79 0.31
N SER A 243 0.88 8.82 0.29
CA SER A 243 1.53 8.31 1.51
C SER A 243 2.34 9.42 2.18
N PHE A 244 3.14 10.14 1.40
CA PHE A 244 3.88 11.30 1.91
C PHE A 244 2.95 12.38 2.46
N VAL A 245 1.83 12.70 1.78
CA VAL A 245 0.84 13.65 2.29
C VAL A 245 0.30 13.18 3.64
N SER A 246 -0.02 11.89 3.78
CA SER A 246 -0.58 11.33 5.02
C SER A 246 0.42 11.39 6.18
N HIS A 247 1.66 10.98 5.98
CA HIS A 247 2.72 11.12 6.99
C HIS A 247 2.96 12.58 7.39
N LEU A 248 3.03 13.49 6.42
CA LEU A 248 3.21 14.92 6.67
C LEU A 248 2.02 15.54 7.42
N LYS A 249 0.77 15.15 7.10
CA LYS A 249 -0.43 15.59 7.84
C LYS A 249 -0.39 15.13 9.28
N LEU A 250 -0.02 13.87 9.55
CA LEU A 250 0.10 13.35 10.91
C LEU A 250 1.18 14.07 11.71
N SER A 251 2.23 14.58 11.05
CA SER A 251 3.25 15.44 11.67
C SER A 251 2.84 16.92 11.77
N GLY A 252 1.58 17.28 11.46
CA GLY A 252 1.02 18.62 11.61
C GLY A 252 1.24 19.56 10.43
N LYS A 253 1.71 19.08 9.27
CA LYS A 253 1.80 19.87 8.04
C LYS A 253 0.45 19.88 7.31
N ASN A 254 0.12 21.01 6.64
CA ASN A 254 -1.20 21.23 6.05
C ASN A 254 -1.03 22.15 4.88
N ASP A 255 -0.48 22.24 3.97
CA ASP A 255 -0.39 23.06 2.75
C ASP A 255 0.38 22.27 1.70
N PHE A 256 -0.37 21.64 0.83
CA PHE A 256 0.18 20.73 -0.16
C PHE A 256 -0.21 21.15 -1.57
N SER A 257 0.73 21.04 -2.47
CA SER A 257 0.51 21.11 -3.91
C SER A 257 1.32 20.04 -4.62
N VAL A 258 0.88 19.63 -5.80
CA VAL A 258 1.68 18.82 -6.70
C VAL A 258 1.97 19.60 -7.97
N GLU A 259 3.20 19.51 -8.42
CA GLU A 259 3.70 20.03 -9.68
C GLU A 259 3.81 18.86 -10.65
N VAL A 260 3.10 18.93 -11.76
CA VAL A 260 3.06 17.86 -12.79
C VAL A 260 3.87 18.26 -13.99
N ASP A 261 4.87 17.48 -14.31
CA ASP A 261 5.62 17.54 -15.57
C ASP A 261 5.05 16.49 -16.53
N PHE A 262 4.41 16.95 -17.61
CA PHE A 262 3.78 16.11 -18.62
C PHE A 262 4.75 15.61 -19.72
N VAL A 263 5.98 16.11 -19.72
CA VAL A 263 7.01 15.75 -20.71
C VAL A 263 8.35 15.61 -19.99
N PRO A 264 8.50 14.67 -19.03
CA PRO A 264 9.69 14.56 -18.20
C PRO A 264 10.97 14.24 -18.97
N GLU A 265 10.85 13.64 -20.17
CA GLU A 265 11.97 13.26 -21.04
C GLU A 265 12.64 14.46 -21.71
N MET A 266 12.03 15.64 -21.68
CA MET A 266 12.53 16.86 -22.37
C MET A 266 12.78 18.00 -21.40
N HIS A 267 13.94 18.65 -21.52
CA HIS A 267 14.21 19.89 -20.83
C HIS A 267 13.43 21.07 -21.45
N PHE A 268 13.21 22.12 -20.68
CA PHE A 268 12.41 23.30 -21.05
C PHE A 268 12.81 23.89 -22.41
N GLU A 269 14.09 24.16 -22.63
CA GLU A 269 14.56 24.84 -23.85
C GLU A 269 14.37 23.96 -25.10
N LYS A 270 14.58 22.64 -24.99
CA LYS A 270 14.30 21.72 -26.09
C LYS A 270 12.81 21.68 -26.44
N LEU A 271 11.94 21.62 -25.41
CA LEU A 271 10.50 21.63 -25.61
C LEU A 271 10.05 22.94 -26.24
N LEU A 272 10.54 24.07 -25.77
CA LEU A 272 10.24 25.40 -26.34
C LEU A 272 10.66 25.50 -27.81
N SER A 273 11.85 25.02 -28.18
CA SER A 273 12.30 24.99 -29.57
C SER A 273 11.34 24.18 -30.45
N ILE A 274 10.97 22.97 -30.03
CA ILE A 274 10.03 22.11 -30.74
C ILE A 274 8.67 22.80 -30.93
N LEU A 275 8.14 23.41 -29.88
CA LEU A 275 6.85 24.12 -29.96
C LEU A 275 6.94 25.35 -30.87
N SER A 276 8.07 26.08 -30.89
CA SER A 276 8.29 27.19 -31.80
C SER A 276 8.34 26.77 -33.27
N ASP A 277 9.02 25.65 -33.56
CA ASP A 277 9.09 25.08 -34.92
C ASP A 277 7.71 24.60 -35.41
N LEU A 278 6.95 23.95 -34.51
CA LEU A 278 5.59 23.50 -34.79
C LEU A 278 4.63 24.68 -35.02
N ALA A 279 4.75 25.73 -34.20
CA ALA A 279 3.92 26.92 -34.31
C ALA A 279 4.12 27.65 -35.67
N GLY A 280 5.31 27.57 -36.27
CA GLY A 280 5.57 28.14 -37.61
C GLY A 280 4.79 27.49 -38.75
N ARG A 281 4.14 26.33 -38.52
CA ARG A 281 3.39 25.61 -39.54
C ARG A 281 2.03 26.26 -39.81
N SER A 282 1.77 26.66 -41.06
CA SER A 282 0.48 27.21 -41.46
C SER A 282 -0.60 26.14 -41.57
N GLY A 283 -1.87 26.55 -41.48
CA GLY A 283 -3.05 25.68 -41.73
C GLY A 283 -3.47 24.81 -40.56
N LEU A 284 -2.77 24.84 -39.40
CA LEU A 284 -3.14 24.08 -38.20
C LEU A 284 -3.68 25.00 -37.10
N LYS A 285 -4.62 24.49 -36.30
CA LYS A 285 -5.11 25.17 -35.08
C LYS A 285 -4.22 24.88 -33.89
N SER A 286 -4.18 25.80 -32.92
CA SER A 286 -3.40 25.68 -31.69
C SER A 286 -3.73 24.45 -30.87
N GLU A 287 -4.96 23.91 -30.94
CA GLU A 287 -5.34 22.66 -30.28
C GLU A 287 -4.45 21.45 -30.66
N ASN A 288 -3.75 21.52 -31.79
CA ASN A 288 -2.88 20.45 -32.27
C ASN A 288 -1.41 20.62 -31.84
N LEU A 289 -1.05 21.75 -31.20
CA LEU A 289 0.33 22.06 -30.83
C LEU A 289 0.98 20.98 -29.95
N LEU A 290 0.23 20.43 -29.01
CA LEU A 290 0.72 19.45 -28.02
C LEU A 290 0.31 18.00 -28.36
N SER A 291 -0.38 17.75 -29.47
CA SER A 291 -0.97 16.43 -29.78
C SER A 291 0.06 15.32 -30.00
N GLY A 292 1.30 15.66 -30.37
CA GLY A 292 2.41 14.70 -30.49
C GLY A 292 3.17 14.42 -29.20
N LEU A 293 2.84 15.12 -28.11
CA LEU A 293 3.57 15.04 -26.85
C LEU A 293 2.73 14.42 -25.73
N MET A 294 1.41 14.60 -25.78
CA MET A 294 0.49 14.14 -24.74
C MET A 294 -0.92 13.94 -25.29
N PRO A 295 -1.85 13.28 -24.57
CA PRO A 295 -3.25 13.20 -24.96
C PRO A 295 -3.85 14.57 -25.28
N LYS A 296 -4.47 14.72 -26.46
CA LYS A 296 -4.98 16.00 -27.00
C LYS A 296 -5.80 16.80 -25.99
N LYS A 297 -6.65 16.13 -25.18
CA LYS A 297 -7.45 16.81 -24.15
C LYS A 297 -6.60 17.50 -23.08
N ILE A 298 -5.47 16.93 -22.69
CA ILE A 298 -4.55 17.57 -21.74
C ILE A 298 -3.97 18.84 -22.39
N GLY A 299 -3.48 18.74 -23.64
CA GLY A 299 -2.96 19.87 -24.38
C GLY A 299 -3.97 21.02 -24.48
N ILE A 300 -5.22 20.74 -24.82
CA ILE A 300 -6.31 21.73 -24.88
C ILE A 300 -6.53 22.40 -23.50
N CYS A 301 -6.49 21.64 -22.42
CA CYS A 301 -6.63 22.21 -21.06
C CYS A 301 -5.46 23.11 -20.70
N LEU A 302 -4.22 22.74 -21.06
CA LEU A 302 -3.03 23.57 -20.83
C LEU A 302 -3.08 24.87 -21.64
N LEU A 303 -3.50 24.83 -22.92
CA LEU A 303 -3.72 26.01 -23.73
C LEU A 303 -4.73 26.97 -23.07
N LYS A 304 -5.88 26.44 -22.64
CA LYS A 304 -6.90 27.25 -21.93
C LYS A 304 -6.36 27.85 -20.63
N LYS A 305 -5.55 27.09 -19.88
CA LYS A 305 -4.91 27.55 -18.64
C LYS A 305 -3.88 28.64 -18.91
N ALA A 306 -3.24 28.64 -20.11
CA ALA A 306 -2.37 29.72 -20.61
C ALA A 306 -3.14 30.91 -21.19
N GLY A 307 -4.48 30.90 -21.18
CA GLY A 307 -5.30 31.96 -21.79
C GLY A 307 -5.35 31.93 -23.31
N ILE A 308 -5.01 30.79 -23.93
CA ILE A 308 -4.95 30.64 -25.39
C ILE A 308 -6.17 29.86 -25.87
N SER A 309 -6.90 30.42 -26.86
CA SER A 309 -7.99 29.71 -27.51
C SER A 309 -7.46 28.55 -28.36
N PRO A 310 -8.03 27.34 -28.23
CA PRO A 310 -7.66 26.18 -29.05
C PRO A 310 -7.94 26.35 -30.55
N GLU A 311 -8.81 27.29 -30.92
CA GLU A 311 -9.31 27.47 -32.28
C GLU A 311 -8.46 28.43 -33.15
N ILE A 312 -7.54 29.20 -32.56
CA ILE A 312 -6.74 30.15 -33.36
C ILE A 312 -5.71 29.43 -34.23
N PRO A 313 -5.30 30.03 -35.34
CA PRO A 313 -4.22 29.49 -36.15
C PRO A 313 -2.93 29.37 -35.34
N MET A 314 -2.26 28.22 -35.41
CA MET A 314 -1.07 27.92 -34.61
C MET A 314 0.07 28.91 -34.85
N ASN A 315 0.21 29.39 -36.11
CA ASN A 315 1.23 30.33 -36.55
C ASN A 315 1.00 31.78 -36.09
N THR A 316 -0.11 32.04 -35.37
CA THR A 316 -0.36 33.34 -34.73
C THR A 316 0.10 33.37 -33.27
N LEU A 317 0.60 32.26 -32.73
CA LEU A 317 1.10 32.18 -31.37
C LEU A 317 2.38 33.00 -31.20
N LEU A 318 2.40 33.83 -30.15
CA LEU A 318 3.54 34.64 -29.81
C LEU A 318 4.58 33.86 -29.01
N GLN A 319 5.83 34.28 -29.01
CA GLN A 319 6.92 33.61 -28.28
C GLN A 319 6.70 33.56 -26.76
N ASN A 320 6.11 34.60 -26.16
CA ASN A 320 5.74 34.58 -24.76
C ASN A 320 4.67 33.55 -24.45
N GLN A 321 3.65 33.37 -25.33
CA GLN A 321 2.62 32.34 -25.21
C GLN A 321 3.21 30.92 -25.31
N LEU A 322 4.18 30.72 -26.22
CA LEU A 322 4.90 29.45 -26.32
C LEU A 322 5.73 29.13 -25.08
N ARG A 323 6.36 30.17 -24.48
CA ARG A 323 7.04 30.01 -23.18
C ARG A 323 6.08 29.64 -22.05
N ASP A 324 4.93 30.30 -21.97
CA ASP A 324 3.90 30.03 -20.95
C ASP A 324 3.35 28.61 -21.07
N ILE A 325 3.05 28.14 -22.30
CA ILE A 325 2.63 26.76 -22.56
C ILE A 325 3.74 25.78 -22.15
N THR A 326 4.98 26.06 -22.54
CA THR A 326 6.13 25.22 -22.18
C THR A 326 6.27 25.11 -20.66
N ALA A 327 6.13 26.24 -19.95
CA ALA A 327 6.16 26.28 -18.50
C ALA A 327 5.05 25.41 -17.87
N LEU A 328 3.82 25.49 -18.40
CA LEU A 328 2.70 24.68 -17.94
C LEU A 328 2.89 23.19 -18.27
N CYS A 329 3.49 22.83 -19.40
CA CYS A 329 3.83 21.45 -19.72
C CYS A 329 4.83 20.88 -18.73
N LYS A 330 5.80 21.67 -18.27
CA LYS A 330 6.86 21.28 -17.34
C LYS A 330 6.45 21.39 -15.87
N LYS A 331 5.50 22.25 -15.54
CA LYS A 331 5.11 22.54 -14.16
C LYS A 331 3.65 22.98 -14.08
N CYS A 332 2.74 22.05 -14.24
CA CYS A 332 1.32 22.30 -13.99
C CYS A 332 1.00 22.03 -12.53
N VAL A 333 0.62 23.07 -11.79
CA VAL A 333 0.39 23.02 -10.34
C VAL A 333 -1.06 22.71 -10.03
N PHE A 334 -1.29 21.72 -9.13
CA PHE A 334 -2.58 21.40 -8.53
C PHE A 334 -2.47 21.54 -7.00
N LYS A 335 -3.35 22.34 -6.39
CA LYS A 335 -3.47 22.40 -4.95
C LYS A 335 -4.14 21.12 -4.45
N ILE A 336 -3.55 20.51 -3.42
CA ILE A 336 -4.09 19.30 -2.80
C ILE A 336 -4.83 19.70 -1.53
N THR A 337 -6.11 19.41 -1.49
CA THR A 337 -6.99 19.74 -0.36
C THR A 337 -7.05 18.60 0.65
N ASP A 338 -6.98 17.35 0.20
CA ASP A 338 -6.99 16.15 1.04
C ASP A 338 -6.46 14.91 0.29
N VAL A 339 -6.43 13.80 0.97
CA VAL A 339 -6.33 12.46 0.40
C VAL A 339 -7.69 11.75 0.43
N GLY A 340 -7.89 10.74 -0.41
CA GLY A 340 -9.13 9.98 -0.45
C GLY A 340 -9.43 9.27 0.89
N PRO A 341 -10.69 8.82 1.10
CA PRO A 341 -11.13 8.19 2.35
C PRO A 341 -10.55 6.78 2.52
N TYR A 342 -10.57 6.28 3.76
CA TYR A 342 -10.16 4.90 4.10
C TYR A 342 -10.83 3.82 3.25
N SER A 343 -12.09 4.01 2.84
CA SER A 343 -12.82 3.06 2.00
C SER A 343 -12.21 2.84 0.62
N GLN A 344 -11.34 3.75 0.16
CA GLN A 344 -10.65 3.69 -1.12
C GLN A 344 -9.14 3.51 -0.96
N ALA A 345 -8.63 3.58 0.26
CA ALA A 345 -7.22 3.42 0.55
C ALA A 345 -6.81 1.94 0.45
N GLN A 346 -5.60 1.70 -0.01
CA GLN A 346 -5.03 0.34 -0.01
C GLN A 346 -4.36 0.01 1.32
N VAL A 347 -3.78 1.02 1.99
CA VAL A 347 -2.96 0.89 3.19
C VAL A 347 -3.33 1.97 4.20
N THR A 348 -3.04 1.68 5.46
CA THR A 348 -3.16 2.61 6.59
C THR A 348 -1.78 3.05 7.02
N VAL A 349 -1.51 4.35 7.05
CA VAL A 349 -0.41 4.92 7.83
C VAL A 349 -0.81 4.88 9.30
N GLY A 350 0.12 4.47 10.17
CA GLY A 350 -0.19 4.26 11.58
C GLY A 350 -0.78 2.88 11.87
N GLY A 351 -0.83 2.50 13.12
CA GLY A 351 -1.27 1.21 13.61
C GLY A 351 -0.95 1.06 15.09
N ILE A 352 -0.94 -0.17 15.58
CA ILE A 352 -0.45 -0.44 16.95
C ILE A 352 1.03 -0.07 17.02
N ASN A 353 1.38 0.68 18.06
CA ASN A 353 2.75 1.19 18.24
C ASN A 353 3.77 0.05 18.20
N ARG A 354 4.56 -0.01 17.14
CA ARG A 354 5.56 -1.05 16.90
C ARG A 354 6.63 -1.11 17.98
N ASN A 355 6.93 0.02 18.65
CA ASN A 355 7.94 0.08 19.71
C ASN A 355 7.57 -0.73 20.97
N ASP A 356 6.30 -1.13 21.09
CA ASP A 356 5.82 -2.02 22.16
C ASP A 356 6.12 -3.51 21.88
N PHE A 357 6.72 -3.83 20.74
CA PHE A 357 7.04 -5.20 20.31
C PHE A 357 8.54 -5.35 20.04
N PHE A 358 9.06 -6.57 20.22
CA PHE A 358 10.42 -6.90 19.84
C PHE A 358 10.50 -7.08 18.33
N GLU A 359 11.35 -6.35 17.65
CA GLU A 359 11.53 -6.38 16.20
C GLU A 359 12.01 -7.74 15.68
N THR A 360 12.70 -8.52 16.51
CA THR A 360 13.27 -9.83 16.16
C THR A 360 12.29 -11.00 16.33
N THR A 361 11.18 -10.81 17.06
CA THR A 361 10.21 -11.87 17.38
C THR A 361 8.76 -11.48 17.13
N LEU A 362 8.47 -10.18 17.09
CA LEU A 362 7.12 -9.60 17.07
C LEU A 362 6.28 -9.95 18.30
N GLU A 363 6.94 -10.40 19.40
CA GLU A 363 6.31 -10.58 20.69
C GLU A 363 6.16 -9.23 21.43
N SER A 364 5.09 -9.08 22.16
CA SER A 364 4.85 -7.93 23.02
C SER A 364 5.91 -7.83 24.11
N LYS A 365 6.50 -6.63 24.28
CA LYS A 365 7.38 -6.30 25.40
C LYS A 365 6.65 -6.27 26.75
N LYS A 366 5.31 -6.18 26.71
CA LYS A 366 4.44 -6.04 27.90
C LYS A 366 3.81 -7.37 28.32
N HIS A 367 3.54 -8.25 27.36
CA HIS A 367 2.80 -9.50 27.63
C HIS A 367 3.43 -10.68 26.90
N LYS A 368 4.09 -11.56 27.64
CA LYS A 368 4.64 -12.81 27.10
C LYS A 368 3.54 -13.67 26.47
N GLY A 369 3.79 -14.17 25.25
CA GLY A 369 2.87 -15.01 24.48
C GLY A 369 1.86 -14.24 23.66
N LEU A 370 1.92 -12.90 23.65
CA LEU A 370 1.13 -12.04 22.77
C LEU A 370 2.01 -11.54 21.63
N TYR A 371 1.55 -11.72 20.41
CA TYR A 371 2.26 -11.33 19.19
C TYR A 371 1.39 -10.44 18.30
N CYS A 372 2.05 -9.65 17.44
CA CYS A 372 1.36 -8.84 16.45
C CYS A 372 2.14 -8.83 15.12
N CYS A 373 1.46 -8.99 13.98
CA CYS A 373 2.11 -8.99 12.67
C CYS A 373 1.26 -8.31 11.57
N GLY A 374 1.92 -8.01 10.45
CA GLY A 374 1.31 -7.35 9.31
C GLY A 374 0.95 -5.89 9.57
N GLU A 375 -0.01 -5.38 8.80
CA GLU A 375 -0.50 -3.99 8.83
C GLU A 375 -1.23 -3.63 10.15
N MET A 376 -1.39 -4.57 11.08
CA MET A 376 -1.86 -4.28 12.44
C MET A 376 -0.85 -3.41 13.21
N LEU A 377 0.43 -3.61 12.99
CA LEU A 377 1.52 -2.77 13.49
C LEU A 377 1.63 -1.48 12.67
N ASP A 378 2.14 -0.43 13.28
CA ASP A 378 2.49 0.84 12.64
C ASP A 378 3.69 0.66 11.70
N VAL A 379 3.44 0.00 10.57
CA VAL A 379 4.39 -0.27 9.49
C VAL A 379 3.65 -0.19 8.17
N ASP A 380 4.04 0.75 7.33
CA ASP A 380 3.54 0.90 5.97
C ASP A 380 4.69 1.12 4.99
N GLY A 381 4.56 0.59 3.80
CA GLY A 381 5.54 0.67 2.72
C GLY A 381 4.97 1.28 1.45
N LYS A 382 5.84 1.48 0.47
CA LYS A 382 5.51 1.97 -0.87
C LYS A 382 4.43 1.14 -1.56
N CYS A 383 3.89 1.66 -2.66
CA CYS A 383 3.06 0.91 -3.59
C CYS A 383 3.90 -0.11 -4.37
N GLY A 384 3.32 -1.24 -4.75
CA GLY A 384 4.03 -2.15 -5.64
C GLY A 384 4.56 -3.43 -4.99
N GLY A 385 3.85 -3.98 -3.99
CA GLY A 385 4.15 -5.27 -3.38
C GLY A 385 4.77 -5.18 -1.97
N TYR A 386 5.23 -4.02 -1.56
CA TYR A 386 5.94 -3.82 -0.29
C TYR A 386 5.08 -4.19 0.94
N ASN A 387 3.82 -3.79 0.97
CA ASN A 387 2.93 -4.05 2.12
C ASN A 387 2.57 -5.54 2.27
N LEU A 388 2.45 -6.29 1.15
CA LEU A 388 2.29 -7.74 1.21
C LEU A 388 3.60 -8.43 1.57
N GLN A 389 4.75 -7.92 1.11
CA GLN A 389 6.07 -8.39 1.56
C GLN A 389 6.18 -8.32 3.09
N TRP A 390 5.84 -7.16 3.69
CA TRP A 390 5.82 -7.03 5.15
C TRP A 390 4.86 -8.01 5.80
N ALA A 391 3.64 -8.14 5.26
CA ALA A 391 2.64 -9.07 5.78
C ALA A 391 3.16 -10.51 5.82
N PHE A 392 3.82 -10.97 4.73
CA PHE A 392 4.39 -12.31 4.65
C PHE A 392 5.61 -12.48 5.55
N SER A 393 6.56 -11.56 5.51
CA SER A 393 7.78 -11.66 6.32
C SER A 393 7.49 -11.60 7.82
N SER A 394 6.62 -10.68 8.24
CA SER A 394 6.23 -10.56 9.66
C SER A 394 5.41 -11.74 10.15
N GLY A 395 4.50 -12.28 9.32
CA GLY A 395 3.73 -13.47 9.66
C GLY A 395 4.60 -14.71 9.86
N ARG A 396 5.58 -14.92 8.98
CA ARG A 396 6.57 -16.01 9.11
C ARG A 396 7.47 -15.84 10.33
N LEU A 397 7.97 -14.61 10.54
CA LEU A 397 8.81 -14.29 11.71
C LEU A 397 8.07 -14.56 13.03
N CYS A 398 6.80 -14.13 13.10
CA CYS A 398 5.95 -14.36 14.26
C CYS A 398 5.75 -15.87 14.49
N GLY A 399 5.36 -16.64 13.47
CA GLY A 399 5.17 -18.07 13.58
C GLY A 399 6.43 -18.80 14.04
N GLU A 400 7.58 -18.48 13.45
CA GLU A 400 8.84 -19.10 13.85
C GLU A 400 9.28 -18.73 15.28
N SER A 401 9.01 -17.51 15.70
CA SER A 401 9.33 -17.08 17.07
C SER A 401 8.55 -17.92 18.11
N ILE A 402 7.28 -18.19 17.85
CA ILE A 402 6.44 -19.07 18.66
C ILE A 402 7.00 -20.51 18.68
N ILE A 403 7.41 -21.05 17.52
CA ILE A 403 8.00 -22.39 17.40
C ILE A 403 9.27 -22.53 18.23
N ARG A 404 10.14 -21.50 18.20
CA ARG A 404 11.38 -21.52 19.01
C ARG A 404 11.13 -21.56 20.52
N GLU A 405 10.06 -20.90 20.99
CA GLU A 405 9.67 -20.97 22.40
C GLU A 405 9.09 -22.33 22.80
N SER A 406 8.38 -23.00 21.90
CA SER A 406 7.79 -24.31 22.20
C SER A 406 8.83 -25.44 22.38
N ARG A 407 10.07 -25.20 21.96
CA ARG A 407 11.18 -26.17 22.06
C ARG A 407 12.09 -25.94 23.27
N LYS A 408 11.87 -24.86 24.00
CA LYS A 408 12.54 -24.56 25.27
C LYS A 408 11.71 -25.08 26.45
#